data_d8af9a8df3c5a5a6cdf67c39ac820373
#
_entry.id   d8af9a8df3c5a5a6cdf67c39ac820373
#
_cell.length_a   1.000
_cell.length_b   1.000
_cell.length_c   1.000
_cell.angle_alpha   90.00
_cell.angle_beta   90.00
_cell.angle_gamma   90.00
#
_symmetry.space_group_name_H-M   'P 1'
#
loop_
_entity.id
_entity.type
_entity.pdbx_description
1 polymer ?
#
loop_
_entity_poly.entity_id
_entity_poly.type
_entity_poly.pdbx_seq_one_letter_code
_entity_poly.pdbx_strand_id
1 'polypeptide(L)'
;MDCCIECSAKSRLNLRQVFYITQRTVAFPVAPLFDRRSQSLTPRYVRILRRVFRLFDRDQDGLWSAQEMNGFQRTVYMTELTSQEIQTVQAVLREADPRTVRQDAITEDGFLRLMQLFLQKDRPESNWVMLRQLHYDDDLLWEMQPQKLRVAQNGGYPEWSESVTSFLLRVEIFVGSEK
;
A
#
# COMPACT_ATOMS: atom_id res chain seq x y z
N MET A 1 -12.02 16.95 -5.16
CA MET A 1 -12.38 18.38 -5.12
C MET A 1 -11.11 19.16 -5.26
N ASP A 2 -11.04 20.03 -6.26
CA ASP A 2 -9.98 21.03 -6.27
C ASP A 2 -10.29 21.98 -5.12
N CYS A 3 -9.37 22.11 -4.18
CA CYS A 3 -9.57 22.93 -3.00
C CYS A 3 -9.24 24.38 -3.36
N CYS A 4 -10.23 25.25 -3.32
CA CYS A 4 -10.03 26.69 -3.45
C CYS A 4 -10.02 27.31 -2.06
N ILE A 5 -8.92 27.99 -1.70
CA ILE A 5 -8.77 28.62 -0.39
C ILE A 5 -8.46 30.10 -0.62
N GLU A 6 -9.33 30.95 -0.09
CA GLU A 6 -9.03 32.37 0.00
C GLU A 6 -7.96 32.59 1.08
N CYS A 7 -6.87 33.26 0.72
CA CYS A 7 -5.79 33.55 1.65
C CYS A 7 -5.26 34.98 1.45
N SER A 8 -4.69 35.52 2.52
CA SER A 8 -4.07 36.86 2.51
C SER A 8 -2.80 36.86 3.32
N ALA A 9 -1.69 37.15 2.66
CA ALA A 9 -0.39 37.31 3.32
C ALA A 9 -0.39 38.53 4.27
N LYS A 10 -1.07 39.61 3.90
CA LYS A 10 -1.15 40.85 4.67
C LYS A 10 -1.91 40.67 5.99
N SER A 11 -3.05 40.00 5.95
CA SER A 11 -3.89 39.73 7.14
C SER A 11 -3.55 38.40 7.82
N ARG A 12 -2.62 37.62 7.27
CA ARG A 12 -2.27 36.24 7.70
C ARG A 12 -3.46 35.26 7.67
N LEU A 13 -4.49 35.59 6.87
CA LEU A 13 -5.67 34.74 6.73
C LEU A 13 -5.30 33.44 6.04
N ASN A 14 -5.66 32.30 6.64
CA ASN A 14 -5.53 30.93 6.10
C ASN A 14 -4.13 30.52 5.62
N LEU A 15 -3.05 31.23 5.95
CA LEU A 15 -1.70 30.90 5.49
C LEU A 15 -1.28 29.49 5.90
N ARG A 16 -1.50 29.10 7.15
CA ARG A 16 -1.14 27.76 7.64
C ARG A 16 -1.86 26.67 6.85
N GLN A 17 -3.12 26.89 6.53
CA GLN A 17 -3.93 25.94 5.78
C GLN A 17 -3.44 25.78 4.34
N VAL A 18 -3.09 26.89 3.67
CA VAL A 18 -2.52 26.86 2.32
C VAL A 18 -1.21 26.10 2.30
N PHE A 19 -0.28 26.42 3.20
CA PHE A 19 1.00 25.70 3.29
C PHE A 19 0.80 24.22 3.59
N TYR A 20 -0.07 23.87 4.52
CA TYR A 20 -0.38 22.46 4.85
C TYR A 20 -0.91 21.70 3.63
N ILE A 21 -1.88 22.26 2.91
CA ILE A 21 -2.46 21.59 1.75
C ILE A 21 -1.44 21.48 0.62
N THR A 22 -0.64 22.53 0.38
CA THR A 22 0.42 22.49 -0.63
C THR A 22 1.46 21.42 -0.31
N GLN A 23 1.97 21.38 0.92
CA GLN A 23 2.93 20.35 1.34
C GLN A 23 2.34 18.94 1.23
N ARG A 24 1.09 18.77 1.65
CA ARG A 24 0.38 17.49 1.55
C ARG A 24 0.23 17.03 0.10
N THR A 25 -0.12 17.93 -0.80
CA THR A 25 -0.30 17.61 -2.23
C THR A 25 1.00 17.21 -2.90
N VAL A 26 2.11 17.87 -2.52
CA VAL A 26 3.45 17.51 -3.03
C VAL A 26 3.93 16.20 -2.42
N ALA A 27 3.75 16.02 -1.10
CA ALA A 27 4.22 14.82 -0.40
C ALA A 27 3.41 13.56 -0.75
N PHE A 28 2.11 13.71 -1.10
CA PHE A 28 1.20 12.60 -1.34
C PHE A 28 0.36 12.84 -2.61
N PRO A 29 0.98 12.88 -3.80
CA PRO A 29 0.26 13.14 -5.05
C PRO A 29 -0.76 12.04 -5.34
N VAL A 30 -1.96 12.42 -5.76
CA VAL A 30 -3.06 11.48 -6.04
C VAL A 30 -2.99 10.96 -7.48
N ALA A 31 -2.55 11.78 -8.43
CA ALA A 31 -2.59 11.45 -9.86
C ALA A 31 -1.90 10.13 -10.26
N PRO A 32 -0.73 9.73 -9.70
CA PRO A 32 -0.13 8.44 -10.04
C PRO A 32 -0.94 7.23 -9.56
N LEU A 33 -1.78 7.40 -8.53
CA LEU A 33 -2.52 6.31 -7.88
C LEU A 33 -3.96 6.20 -8.38
N PHE A 34 -4.60 7.33 -8.63
CA PHE A 34 -6.04 7.41 -8.83
C PHE A 34 -6.41 8.40 -9.92
N ASP A 35 -7.21 7.94 -10.89
CA ASP A 35 -7.81 8.81 -11.90
C ASP A 35 -9.14 9.37 -11.37
N ARG A 36 -9.16 10.67 -11.14
CA ARG A 36 -10.34 11.37 -10.65
C ARG A 36 -11.48 11.42 -11.64
N ARG A 37 -11.20 11.31 -12.97
CA ARG A 37 -12.23 11.34 -14.00
C ARG A 37 -13.01 10.04 -14.04
N SER A 38 -12.31 8.92 -14.07
CA SER A 38 -12.91 7.59 -14.08
C SER A 38 -13.25 7.08 -12.68
N GLN A 39 -12.87 7.78 -11.62
CA GLN A 39 -13.03 7.36 -10.22
C GLN A 39 -12.43 5.97 -9.93
N SER A 40 -11.33 5.65 -10.59
CA SER A 40 -10.69 4.34 -10.53
C SER A 40 -9.20 4.43 -10.21
N LEU A 41 -8.64 3.34 -9.69
CA LEU A 41 -7.21 3.18 -9.52
C LEU A 41 -6.51 3.13 -10.89
N THR A 42 -5.30 3.72 -10.99
CA THR A 42 -4.53 3.62 -12.22
C THR A 42 -4.07 2.17 -12.46
N PRO A 43 -3.96 1.72 -13.72
CA PRO A 43 -3.53 0.35 -14.02
C PRO A 43 -2.16 0.00 -13.45
N ARG A 44 -1.26 0.98 -13.35
CA ARG A 44 0.06 0.81 -12.74
C ARG A 44 -0.05 0.54 -11.25
N TYR A 45 -0.86 1.32 -10.55
CA TYR A 45 -1.07 1.14 -9.12
C TYR A 45 -1.80 -0.16 -8.80
N VAL A 46 -2.78 -0.56 -9.60
CA VAL A 46 -3.46 -1.88 -9.47
C VAL A 46 -2.45 -3.03 -9.54
N ARG A 47 -1.48 -2.99 -10.47
CA ARG A 47 -0.44 -4.02 -10.56
C ARG A 47 0.42 -4.09 -9.30
N ILE A 48 0.75 -2.93 -8.71
CA ILE A 48 1.50 -2.89 -7.45
C ILE A 48 0.66 -3.48 -6.31
N LEU A 49 -0.60 -3.08 -6.18
CA LEU A 49 -1.47 -3.60 -5.13
C LEU A 49 -1.63 -5.12 -5.20
N ARG A 50 -1.76 -5.69 -6.40
CA ARG A 50 -1.78 -7.13 -6.60
C ARG A 50 -0.49 -7.82 -6.16
N ARG A 51 0.67 -7.20 -6.43
CA ARG A 51 1.95 -7.70 -5.92
C ARG A 51 2.00 -7.66 -4.40
N VAL A 52 1.58 -6.55 -3.81
CA VAL A 52 1.51 -6.40 -2.35
C VAL A 52 0.59 -7.46 -1.74
N PHE A 53 -0.60 -7.66 -2.32
CA PHE A 53 -1.53 -8.68 -1.85
C PHE A 53 -0.87 -10.05 -1.81
N ARG A 54 -0.28 -10.51 -2.92
CA ARG A 54 0.41 -11.80 -3.01
C ARG A 54 1.63 -11.93 -2.10
N LEU A 55 2.31 -10.81 -1.79
CA LEU A 55 3.45 -10.82 -0.88
C LEU A 55 3.06 -11.19 0.55
N PHE A 56 1.87 -10.78 0.98
CA PHE A 56 1.36 -11.02 2.33
C PHE A 56 0.38 -12.19 2.43
N ASP A 57 -0.13 -12.70 1.32
CA ASP A 57 -0.86 -13.97 1.19
C ASP A 57 0.14 -15.13 1.35
N ARG A 58 0.32 -15.60 2.59
CA ARG A 58 1.39 -16.56 2.93
C ARG A 58 1.07 -17.97 2.52
N ASP A 59 -0.18 -18.38 2.68
CA ASP A 59 -0.65 -19.72 2.33
C ASP A 59 -1.12 -19.82 0.87
N GLN A 60 -1.16 -18.69 0.14
CA GLN A 60 -1.48 -18.57 -1.28
C GLN A 60 -2.89 -19.05 -1.63
N ASP A 61 -3.82 -18.88 -0.70
CA ASP A 61 -5.23 -19.25 -0.92
C ASP A 61 -6.05 -18.16 -1.64
N GLY A 62 -5.41 -16.99 -1.90
CA GLY A 62 -6.03 -15.83 -2.55
C GLY A 62 -6.91 -15.00 -1.61
N LEU A 63 -6.77 -15.21 -0.32
CA LEU A 63 -7.49 -14.48 0.72
C LEU A 63 -6.50 -13.94 1.74
N TRP A 64 -6.84 -12.83 2.39
CA TRP A 64 -6.10 -12.34 3.56
C TRP A 64 -6.89 -12.66 4.82
N SER A 65 -6.40 -13.61 5.58
CA SER A 65 -6.82 -13.89 6.94
C SER A 65 -6.51 -12.73 7.88
N ALA A 66 -7.08 -12.75 9.08
CA ALA A 66 -6.77 -11.76 10.12
C ALA A 66 -5.27 -11.73 10.47
N GLN A 67 -4.59 -12.87 10.41
CA GLN A 67 -3.15 -12.96 10.69
C GLN A 67 -2.31 -12.30 9.58
N GLU A 68 -2.67 -12.51 8.31
CA GLU A 68 -1.97 -11.91 7.17
C GLU A 68 -2.23 -10.42 7.08
N MET A 69 -3.46 -10.00 7.34
CA MET A 69 -3.80 -8.59 7.46
C MET A 69 -2.97 -7.90 8.55
N ASN A 70 -2.81 -8.52 9.72
CA ASN A 70 -1.95 -8.01 10.78
C ASN A 70 -0.46 -8.11 10.43
N GLY A 71 -0.03 -9.11 9.67
CA GLY A 71 1.31 -9.19 9.10
C GLY A 71 1.62 -7.99 8.20
N PHE A 72 0.69 -7.65 7.32
CA PHE A 72 0.76 -6.45 6.48
C PHE A 72 0.78 -5.17 7.33
N GLN A 73 -0.12 -5.02 8.30
CA GLN A 73 -0.20 -3.84 9.16
C GLN A 73 1.08 -3.61 9.95
N ARG A 74 1.67 -4.66 10.54
CA ARG A 74 2.95 -4.55 11.25
C ARG A 74 4.08 -4.11 10.35
N THR A 75 4.16 -4.68 9.15
CA THR A 75 5.26 -4.38 8.21
C THR A 75 5.15 -2.97 7.64
N VAL A 76 3.95 -2.54 7.31
CA VAL A 76 3.71 -1.28 6.60
C VAL A 76 3.50 -0.10 7.54
N TYR A 77 2.68 -0.29 8.57
CA TYR A 77 2.24 0.80 9.45
C TYR A 77 2.79 0.70 10.88
N MET A 78 3.60 -0.34 11.17
CA MET A 78 4.17 -0.59 12.50
C MET A 78 3.11 -0.69 13.62
N THR A 79 1.93 -1.17 13.27
CA THR A 79 0.79 -1.31 14.19
C THR A 79 0.04 -2.60 13.91
N GLU A 80 -0.81 -3.02 14.84
CA GLU A 80 -1.72 -4.15 14.67
C GLU A 80 -3.16 -3.66 14.80
N LEU A 81 -4.04 -4.32 14.08
CA LEU A 81 -5.48 -4.13 14.19
C LEU A 81 -6.05 -5.10 15.21
N THR A 82 -6.93 -4.59 16.05
CA THR A 82 -7.76 -5.42 16.90
C THR A 82 -8.77 -6.22 16.08
N SER A 83 -9.27 -7.31 16.63
CA SER A 83 -10.33 -8.11 15.98
C SER A 83 -11.55 -7.28 15.61
N GLN A 84 -11.88 -6.28 16.41
CA GLN A 84 -13.02 -5.39 16.15
C GLN A 84 -12.77 -4.44 14.98
N GLU A 85 -11.55 -3.92 14.84
CA GLU A 85 -11.17 -3.09 13.69
C GLU A 85 -11.16 -3.89 12.39
N ILE A 86 -10.66 -5.13 12.41
CA ILE A 86 -10.72 -6.04 11.26
C ILE A 86 -12.16 -6.29 10.85
N GLN A 87 -13.04 -6.60 11.79
CA GLN A 87 -14.47 -6.79 11.50
C GLN A 87 -15.11 -5.53 10.92
N THR A 88 -14.73 -4.35 11.43
CA THR A 88 -15.22 -3.06 10.91
C THR A 88 -14.79 -2.85 9.45
N VAL A 89 -13.53 -3.13 9.13
CA VAL A 89 -13.02 -3.07 7.75
C VAL A 89 -13.77 -4.03 6.85
N GLN A 90 -13.95 -5.27 7.28
CA GLN A 90 -14.71 -6.28 6.54
C GLN A 90 -16.18 -5.88 6.33
N ALA A 91 -16.82 -5.28 7.32
CA ALA A 91 -18.20 -4.78 7.21
C ALA A 91 -18.31 -3.69 6.14
N VAL A 92 -17.41 -2.70 6.17
CA VAL A 92 -17.36 -1.62 5.16
C VAL A 92 -17.12 -2.18 3.75
N LEU A 93 -16.26 -3.17 3.63
CA LEU A 93 -15.99 -3.81 2.34
C LEU A 93 -17.19 -4.61 1.83
N ARG A 94 -17.87 -5.38 2.69
CA ARG A 94 -19.09 -6.14 2.34
C ARG A 94 -20.23 -5.22 1.91
N GLU A 95 -20.38 -4.08 2.57
CA GLU A 95 -21.37 -3.07 2.20
C GLU A 95 -21.10 -2.49 0.80
N ALA A 96 -19.83 -2.27 0.46
CA ALA A 96 -19.43 -1.75 -0.84
C ALA A 96 -19.57 -2.79 -1.96
N ASP A 97 -19.17 -4.03 -1.74
CA ASP A 97 -19.32 -5.19 -2.63
C ASP A 97 -19.17 -6.49 -1.82
N PRO A 98 -20.21 -7.34 -1.75
CA PRO A 98 -20.15 -8.59 -1.00
C PRO A 98 -19.04 -9.56 -1.42
N ARG A 99 -18.52 -9.44 -2.64
CA ARG A 99 -17.43 -10.29 -3.17
C ARG A 99 -16.05 -9.95 -2.62
N THR A 100 -15.93 -8.80 -1.95
CA THR A 100 -14.65 -8.30 -1.39
C THR A 100 -14.19 -9.06 -0.15
N VAL A 101 -15.10 -9.77 0.50
CA VAL A 101 -14.83 -10.57 1.71
C VAL A 101 -15.42 -11.96 1.52
N ARG A 102 -14.61 -12.99 1.73
CA ARG A 102 -15.01 -14.41 1.66
C ARG A 102 -14.50 -15.12 2.91
N GLN A 103 -15.33 -15.94 3.56
CA GLN A 103 -14.94 -16.73 4.74
C GLN A 103 -14.24 -15.89 5.85
N ASP A 104 -14.75 -14.68 6.11
CA ASP A 104 -14.15 -13.70 7.04
C ASP A 104 -12.69 -13.33 6.72
N ALA A 105 -12.29 -13.46 5.45
CA ALA A 105 -11.01 -13.05 4.92
C ALA A 105 -11.21 -12.06 3.75
N ILE A 106 -10.23 -11.20 3.51
CA ILE A 106 -10.29 -10.17 2.47
C ILE A 106 -9.74 -10.76 1.17
N THR A 107 -10.49 -10.61 0.07
CA THR A 107 -10.04 -11.01 -1.27
C THR A 107 -9.07 -9.98 -1.88
N GLU A 108 -8.37 -10.34 -2.97
CA GLU A 108 -7.54 -9.39 -3.74
C GLU A 108 -8.37 -8.15 -4.14
N ASP A 109 -9.58 -8.34 -4.67
CA ASP A 109 -10.47 -7.23 -5.04
C ASP A 109 -10.90 -6.42 -3.82
N GLY A 110 -11.06 -7.07 -2.66
CA GLY A 110 -11.34 -6.40 -1.39
C GLY A 110 -10.20 -5.48 -0.96
N PHE A 111 -8.96 -5.93 -1.09
CA PHE A 111 -7.80 -5.11 -0.80
C PHE A 111 -7.68 -3.92 -1.76
N LEU A 112 -7.86 -4.13 -3.07
CA LEU A 112 -7.90 -3.05 -4.05
C LEU A 112 -8.99 -2.03 -3.71
N ARG A 113 -10.17 -2.50 -3.36
CA ARG A 113 -11.30 -1.64 -2.97
C ARG A 113 -11.00 -0.83 -1.71
N LEU A 114 -10.36 -1.42 -0.72
CA LEU A 114 -9.94 -0.73 0.50
C LEU A 114 -8.99 0.43 0.18
N MET A 115 -7.98 0.20 -0.65
CA MET A 115 -7.03 1.23 -1.06
C MET A 115 -7.70 2.34 -1.88
N GLN A 116 -8.66 1.98 -2.74
CA GLN A 116 -9.47 2.94 -3.48
C GLN A 116 -10.32 3.82 -2.55
N LEU A 117 -10.94 3.25 -1.52
CA LEU A 117 -11.75 3.99 -0.56
C LEU A 117 -10.94 5.05 0.19
N PHE A 118 -9.68 4.78 0.53
CA PHE A 118 -8.80 5.80 1.12
C PHE A 118 -8.59 6.98 0.18
N LEU A 119 -8.35 6.73 -1.11
CA LEU A 119 -8.17 7.78 -2.12
C LEU A 119 -9.46 8.57 -2.39
N GLN A 120 -10.59 7.89 -2.43
CA GLN A 120 -11.92 8.53 -2.59
C GLN A 120 -12.27 9.43 -1.38
N LYS A 121 -11.82 9.06 -0.18
CA LYS A 121 -11.99 9.86 1.04
C LYS A 121 -10.91 10.93 1.22
N ASP A 122 -10.15 11.22 0.17
CA ASP A 122 -9.03 12.18 0.18
C ASP A 122 -7.98 11.87 1.27
N ARG A 123 -7.63 10.59 1.43
CA ARG A 123 -6.59 10.10 2.34
C ARG A 123 -5.49 9.36 1.58
N PRO A 124 -4.73 10.02 0.70
CA PRO A 124 -3.66 9.39 -0.06
C PRO A 124 -2.46 8.96 0.80
N GLU A 125 -2.34 9.52 2.02
CA GLU A 125 -1.21 9.27 2.92
C GLU A 125 -1.02 7.79 3.20
N SER A 126 -2.10 7.05 3.51
CA SER A 126 -2.02 5.62 3.80
C SER A 126 -1.44 4.82 2.63
N ASN A 127 -1.84 5.17 1.41
CA ASN A 127 -1.33 4.52 0.19
C ASN A 127 0.16 4.82 -0.01
N TRP A 128 0.59 6.07 0.19
CA TRP A 128 1.98 6.47 0.03
C TRP A 128 2.89 5.94 1.13
N VAL A 129 2.41 5.86 2.36
CA VAL A 129 3.16 5.20 3.45
C VAL A 129 3.44 3.75 3.08
N MET A 130 2.44 3.01 2.58
CA MET A 130 2.61 1.64 2.12
C MET A 130 3.64 1.55 0.98
N LEU A 131 3.51 2.39 -0.06
CA LEU A 131 4.40 2.37 -1.21
C LEU A 131 5.85 2.63 -0.81
N ARG A 132 6.09 3.67 0.00
CA ARG A 132 7.44 4.04 0.46
C ARG A 132 8.04 3.00 1.40
N GLN A 133 7.24 2.41 2.26
CA GLN A 133 7.69 1.33 3.14
C GLN A 133 8.09 0.08 2.33
N LEU A 134 7.45 -0.15 1.20
CA LEU A 134 7.77 -1.24 0.28
C LEU A 134 8.77 -0.82 -0.81
N HIS A 135 9.44 0.32 -0.64
CA HIS A 135 10.50 0.84 -1.52
C HIS A 135 10.04 1.19 -2.94
N TYR A 136 8.81 1.68 -3.10
CA TYR A 136 8.37 2.33 -4.33
C TYR A 136 8.67 3.83 -4.27
N ASP A 137 9.16 4.38 -5.37
CA ASP A 137 9.37 5.82 -5.56
C ASP A 137 8.08 6.55 -5.97
N ASP A 138 8.19 7.87 -6.19
CA ASP A 138 7.06 8.71 -6.58
C ASP A 138 6.57 8.45 -8.02
N ASP A 139 7.39 7.79 -8.85
CA ASP A 139 7.04 7.30 -10.19
C ASP A 139 6.47 5.87 -10.18
N LEU A 140 6.24 5.31 -9.00
CA LEU A 140 5.78 3.95 -8.81
C LEU A 140 6.75 2.88 -9.36
N LEU A 141 8.04 3.20 -9.40
CA LEU A 141 9.11 2.25 -9.69
C LEU A 141 9.60 1.65 -8.38
N TRP A 142 9.91 0.35 -8.42
CA TRP A 142 10.48 -0.31 -7.26
C TRP A 142 11.98 -0.07 -7.20
N GLU A 143 12.45 0.59 -6.14
CA GLU A 143 13.87 0.82 -5.89
C GLU A 143 14.47 -0.39 -5.16
N MET A 144 15.20 -1.23 -5.89
CA MET A 144 16.12 -2.18 -5.26
C MET A 144 17.26 -1.40 -4.64
N GLN A 145 17.38 -1.38 -3.32
CA GLN A 145 18.56 -0.88 -2.64
C GLN A 145 19.64 -1.98 -2.61
N PRO A 146 20.65 -1.96 -3.51
CA PRO A 146 21.69 -2.99 -3.54
C PRO A 146 22.53 -3.03 -2.25
N GLN A 147 22.47 -1.97 -1.44
CA GLN A 147 23.24 -1.85 -0.20
C GLN A 147 22.79 -2.81 0.93
N LYS A 148 21.56 -3.32 0.89
CA LYS A 148 21.08 -4.34 1.85
C LYS A 148 21.48 -5.77 1.45
N LEU A 149 21.95 -5.97 0.22
CA LEU A 149 22.56 -7.22 -0.27
C LEU A 149 24.08 -7.24 -0.04
N ARG A 150 24.60 -6.61 1.01
CA ARG A 150 25.98 -6.79 1.42
C ARG A 150 26.18 -8.24 1.87
N VAL A 151 26.58 -9.08 0.92
CA VAL A 151 27.23 -10.34 1.21
C VAL A 151 28.37 -10.02 2.15
N ALA A 152 28.37 -10.63 3.34
CA ALA A 152 29.49 -10.49 4.27
C ALA A 152 30.76 -10.90 3.53
N GLN A 153 31.71 -9.98 3.36
CA GLN A 153 32.97 -10.20 2.63
C GLN A 153 33.93 -11.14 3.35
N ASN A 154 33.50 -11.80 4.40
CA ASN A 154 34.29 -12.74 5.18
C ASN A 154 33.87 -14.18 4.86
N GLY A 155 34.28 -14.68 3.69
CA GLY A 155 34.57 -16.09 3.35
C GLY A 155 33.62 -17.23 3.75
N GLY A 156 32.51 -16.95 4.42
CA GLY A 156 31.44 -17.90 4.73
C GLY A 156 30.22 -17.57 3.88
N TYR A 157 29.67 -18.57 3.18
CA TYR A 157 28.36 -18.43 2.56
C TYR A 157 27.36 -18.09 3.67
N PRO A 158 26.68 -16.95 3.65
CA PRO A 158 25.66 -16.67 4.65
C PRO A 158 24.57 -17.72 4.46
N GLU A 159 24.30 -18.50 5.49
CA GLU A 159 23.07 -19.26 5.55
C GLU A 159 21.94 -18.24 5.55
N TRP A 160 21.21 -18.18 4.44
CA TRP A 160 20.06 -17.32 4.31
C TRP A 160 19.03 -17.75 5.34
N SER A 161 18.56 -16.83 6.17
CA SER A 161 17.44 -17.17 7.06
C SER A 161 16.26 -17.68 6.22
N GLU A 162 15.50 -18.64 6.72
CA GLU A 162 14.34 -19.21 6.01
C GLU A 162 13.40 -18.11 5.48
N SER A 163 13.26 -17.00 6.20
CA SER A 163 12.48 -15.85 5.78
C SER A 163 13.04 -15.14 4.55
N VAL A 164 14.38 -15.06 4.40
CA VAL A 164 15.03 -14.46 3.23
C VAL A 164 14.96 -15.40 2.04
N THR A 165 15.17 -16.70 2.26
CA THR A 165 15.05 -17.72 1.22
C THR A 165 13.62 -17.78 0.66
N SER A 166 12.61 -17.76 1.53
CA SER A 166 11.21 -17.74 1.12
C SER A 166 10.83 -16.44 0.40
N PHE A 167 11.40 -15.31 0.80
CA PHE A 167 11.21 -14.02 0.12
C PHE A 167 11.82 -14.04 -1.29
N LEU A 168 13.07 -14.53 -1.44
CA LEU A 168 13.73 -14.60 -2.74
C LEU A 168 13.07 -15.58 -3.69
N LEU A 169 12.65 -16.75 -3.21
CA LEU A 169 11.88 -17.70 -4.00
C LEU A 169 10.56 -17.10 -4.51
N ARG A 170 9.89 -16.30 -3.69
CA ARG A 170 8.70 -15.57 -4.10
C ARG A 170 8.99 -14.50 -5.15
N VAL A 171 10.12 -13.80 -5.05
CA VAL A 171 10.56 -12.82 -6.06
C VAL A 171 10.93 -13.49 -7.38
N GLU A 172 11.63 -14.64 -7.35
CA GLU A 172 12.00 -15.38 -8.58
C GLU A 172 10.77 -15.94 -9.32
N ILE A 173 9.78 -16.47 -8.61
CA ILE A 173 8.51 -16.92 -9.21
C ILE A 173 7.80 -15.74 -9.88
N PHE A 174 7.94 -14.54 -9.34
CA PHE A 174 7.33 -13.33 -9.87
C PHE A 174 8.01 -12.80 -11.14
N VAL A 175 9.34 -12.87 -11.22
CA VAL A 175 10.13 -12.41 -12.38
C VAL A 175 10.06 -13.43 -13.52
N GLY A 176 9.91 -14.73 -13.22
CA GLY A 176 9.85 -15.80 -14.20
C GLY A 176 8.54 -15.94 -14.97
N SER A 177 7.46 -15.27 -14.54
CA SER A 177 6.14 -15.36 -15.20
C SER A 177 5.83 -14.24 -16.21
N GLU A 178 6.79 -13.37 -16.51
CA GLU A 178 6.69 -12.33 -17.55
C GLU A 178 7.48 -12.67 -18.83
N LYS A 179 7.51 -13.95 -19.24
CA LYS A 179 7.97 -14.36 -20.59
C LYS A 179 6.83 -14.89 -21.40
#